data_f1e62596b89f094b5a2f0bdfc5b014a9
#
_entry.id   f1e62596b89f094b5a2f0bdfc5b014a9
#
_cell.length_a   1.000
_cell.length_b   1.000
_cell.length_c   1.000
_cell.angle_alpha   90.00
_cell.angle_beta   90.00
_cell.angle_gamma   90.00
#
_symmetry.space_group_name_H-M   'P 1'
#
loop_
_entity.id
_entity.type
_entity.pdbx_description
1 polymer ?
#
loop_
_entity_poly.entity_id
_entity_poly.type
_entity_poly.pdbx_seq_one_letter_code
_entity_poly.pdbx_strand_id
1 'polypeptide(L)'
;MEYLYGTSLSNLTEGPLFTSQGVWRACWGLHDLVHLPFLTVAASQALGNAAVRLWYDEVHRKSPRIGPFTPWRQNYALWQQVTTPASGHASLFLAFDYLTKDRGAPCLIPGSHRWREEGEELLQVPFTAEDEMQQMNSIWEHLREEEVEALQDSPPVTLELRRGEALLIHPLTIHAVHGNRSALPCRSATVHYCDTSVRAARSGAVLPNCTQLFHEGEVLTGTHFPIVFDPEVVEDLPLLTSDEAL
;
A
#
# COMPACT_ATOMS: atom_id res chain seq x y z
N MET A 1 9.03 9.25 -24.86
CA MET A 1 8.47 8.72 -23.59
C MET A 1 6.93 8.71 -23.64
N GLU A 2 6.35 8.38 -24.79
CA GLU A 2 4.88 8.48 -25.05
C GLU A 2 4.11 7.16 -24.83
N TYR A 3 4.80 6.08 -24.51
CA TYR A 3 4.18 4.77 -24.35
C TYR A 3 4.71 4.05 -23.08
N LEU A 4 4.26 4.47 -21.92
CA LEU A 4 4.20 3.57 -20.79
C LEU A 4 2.80 2.94 -20.79
N TYR A 5 2.72 1.66 -21.19
CA TYR A 5 1.50 0.82 -21.20
C TYR A 5 0.42 1.11 -22.26
N GLY A 6 0.78 1.61 -23.44
CA GLY A 6 -0.17 1.66 -24.58
C GLY A 6 -1.29 2.69 -24.48
N THR A 7 -1.25 3.59 -23.51
CA THR A 7 -2.19 4.70 -23.35
C THR A 7 -1.50 6.03 -23.59
N SER A 8 -2.13 6.91 -24.36
CA SER A 8 -1.64 8.29 -24.57
C SER A 8 -1.55 9.02 -23.22
N LEU A 9 -0.47 9.77 -22.99
CA LEU A 9 -0.29 10.60 -21.78
C LEU A 9 -1.48 11.54 -21.53
N SER A 10 -2.19 11.99 -22.56
CA SER A 10 -3.41 12.79 -22.43
C SER A 10 -4.55 12.02 -21.76
N ASN A 11 -4.70 10.73 -22.05
CA ASN A 11 -5.72 9.88 -21.43
C ASN A 11 -5.38 9.53 -19.98
N LEU A 12 -4.09 9.54 -19.60
CA LEU A 12 -3.64 9.29 -18.23
C LEU A 12 -3.93 10.48 -17.31
N THR A 13 -4.04 11.70 -17.84
CA THR A 13 -4.28 12.91 -17.04
C THR A 13 -5.75 13.29 -16.92
N GLU A 14 -6.62 12.77 -17.79
CA GLU A 14 -8.05 13.15 -17.87
C GLU A 14 -9.01 12.11 -17.25
N GLY A 15 -8.53 10.88 -16.99
CA GLY A 15 -9.34 9.83 -16.37
C GLY A 15 -9.69 10.10 -14.91
N PRO A 16 -10.74 9.44 -14.35
CA PRO A 16 -11.15 9.58 -12.96
C PRO A 16 -10.08 9.10 -11.97
N LEU A 17 -9.29 8.12 -12.37
CA LEU A 17 -8.18 7.55 -11.60
C LEU A 17 -6.98 7.33 -12.51
N PHE A 18 -5.83 7.80 -12.07
CA PHE A 18 -4.53 7.39 -12.59
C PHE A 18 -3.79 6.61 -11.52
N THR A 19 -3.26 5.45 -11.87
CA THR A 19 -2.37 4.64 -11.03
C THR A 19 -1.19 4.17 -11.87
N SER A 20 0.02 4.27 -11.33
CA SER A 20 1.23 3.73 -11.95
C SER A 20 2.11 3.09 -10.89
N GLN A 21 2.71 1.95 -11.23
CA GLN A 21 3.62 1.20 -10.36
C GLN A 21 5.05 1.26 -10.86
N GLY A 22 6.02 1.08 -9.95
CA GLY A 22 7.44 1.05 -10.29
C GLY A 22 8.00 2.41 -10.74
N VAL A 23 7.34 3.50 -10.37
CA VAL A 23 7.69 4.86 -10.81
C VAL A 23 9.01 5.32 -10.20
N TRP A 24 9.42 4.75 -9.06
CA TRP A 24 10.72 5.04 -8.42
C TRP A 24 11.91 4.83 -9.37
N ARG A 25 11.78 3.95 -10.36
CA ARG A 25 12.84 3.68 -11.36
C ARG A 25 12.89 4.69 -12.50
N ALA A 26 11.83 5.48 -12.67
CA ALA A 26 11.67 6.42 -13.78
C ALA A 26 11.64 7.90 -13.32
N CYS A 27 11.48 8.15 -12.03
CA CYS A 27 11.35 9.50 -11.46
C CYS A 27 12.31 9.68 -10.28
N TRP A 28 13.27 10.59 -10.39
CA TRP A 28 14.26 10.86 -9.34
C TRP A 28 13.63 11.21 -7.99
N GLY A 29 12.57 12.03 -7.98
CA GLY A 29 11.91 12.41 -6.74
C GLY A 29 11.26 11.23 -6.03
N LEU A 30 10.73 10.25 -6.77
CA LEU A 30 10.19 9.00 -6.18
C LEU A 30 11.30 8.01 -5.86
N HIS A 31 12.38 8.00 -6.63
CA HIS A 31 13.58 7.24 -6.25
C HIS A 31 14.09 7.68 -4.88
N ASP A 32 14.28 8.96 -4.67
CA ASP A 32 14.74 9.49 -3.38
C ASP A 32 13.72 9.22 -2.27
N LEU A 33 12.42 9.38 -2.57
CA LEU A 33 11.35 9.15 -1.62
C LEU A 33 11.37 7.74 -1.04
N VAL A 34 11.48 6.70 -1.89
CA VAL A 34 11.46 5.30 -1.42
C VAL A 34 12.70 4.91 -0.62
N HIS A 35 13.74 5.73 -0.64
CA HIS A 35 14.98 5.56 0.13
C HIS A 35 15.05 6.48 1.37
N LEU A 36 14.03 7.32 1.60
CA LEU A 36 14.04 8.22 2.75
C LEU A 36 14.12 7.45 4.08
N PRO A 37 15.08 7.78 4.97
CA PRO A 37 15.21 7.12 6.29
C PRO A 37 13.91 7.11 7.09
N PHE A 38 13.13 8.19 7.03
CA PHE A 38 11.82 8.26 7.68
C PHE A 38 10.89 7.09 7.29
N LEU A 39 10.89 6.67 6.03
CA LEU A 39 10.06 5.56 5.56
C LEU A 39 10.72 4.20 5.84
N THR A 40 12.01 4.09 5.53
CA THR A 40 12.72 2.80 5.59
C THR A 40 12.98 2.35 7.02
N VAL A 41 13.28 3.28 7.95
CA VAL A 41 13.41 3.00 9.38
C VAL A 41 12.06 2.58 9.97
N ALA A 42 10.97 3.32 9.64
CA ALA A 42 9.64 2.96 10.11
C ALA A 42 9.22 1.57 9.62
N ALA A 43 9.52 1.23 8.36
CA ALA A 43 9.27 -0.10 7.83
C ALA A 43 10.10 -1.17 8.56
N SER A 44 11.39 -0.93 8.78
CA SER A 44 12.27 -1.84 9.53
C SER A 44 11.75 -2.10 10.94
N GLN A 45 11.38 -1.07 11.68
CA GLN A 45 10.83 -1.19 13.03
C GLN A 45 9.54 -2.01 13.04
N ALA A 46 8.63 -1.78 12.08
CA ALA A 46 7.40 -2.56 11.93
C ALA A 46 7.65 -4.02 11.58
N LEU A 47 8.77 -4.31 10.91
CA LEU A 47 9.23 -5.65 10.53
C LEU A 47 10.21 -6.26 11.54
N GLY A 48 10.18 -5.82 12.81
CA GLY A 48 10.99 -6.37 13.88
C GLY A 48 12.47 -5.96 13.85
N ASN A 49 12.77 -4.78 13.34
CA ASN A 49 14.13 -4.26 13.11
C ASN A 49 14.93 -5.09 12.08
N ALA A 50 14.26 -5.62 11.08
CA ALA A 50 14.91 -6.36 10.02
C ALA A 50 15.49 -5.44 8.94
N ALA A 51 16.44 -5.96 8.17
CA ALA A 51 16.85 -5.33 6.91
C ALA A 51 15.67 -5.30 5.92
N VAL A 52 15.49 -4.16 5.25
CA VAL A 52 14.32 -3.85 4.43
C VAL A 52 14.68 -3.74 2.97
N ARG A 53 13.91 -4.40 2.14
CA ARG A 53 13.91 -4.28 0.68
C ARG A 53 12.74 -3.45 0.21
N LEU A 54 12.95 -2.69 -0.84
CA LEU A 54 11.83 -2.14 -1.60
C LEU A 54 11.13 -3.28 -2.33
N TRP A 55 9.82 -3.45 -2.08
CA TRP A 55 8.97 -4.40 -2.80
C TRP A 55 8.50 -3.77 -4.12
N TYR A 56 7.76 -2.69 -4.08
CA TYR A 56 7.44 -1.79 -5.20
C TYR A 56 6.77 -0.51 -4.69
N ASP A 57 6.56 0.45 -5.58
CA ASP A 57 5.81 1.66 -5.32
C ASP A 57 4.60 1.80 -6.24
N GLU A 58 3.61 2.53 -5.77
CA GLU A 58 2.45 2.94 -6.54
C GLU A 58 2.22 4.44 -6.35
N VAL A 59 1.92 5.15 -7.43
CA VAL A 59 1.45 6.53 -7.37
C VAL A 59 0.01 6.59 -7.83
N HIS A 60 -0.79 7.41 -7.14
CA HIS A 60 -2.21 7.54 -7.39
C HIS A 60 -2.59 9.00 -7.58
N ARG A 61 -3.47 9.26 -8.55
CA ARG A 61 -4.13 10.54 -8.71
C ARG A 61 -5.62 10.30 -8.95
N LYS A 62 -6.46 10.76 -8.03
CA LYS A 62 -7.91 10.79 -8.20
C LYS A 62 -8.31 12.18 -8.68
N SER A 63 -9.04 12.22 -9.80
CA SER A 63 -9.49 13.48 -10.40
C SER A 63 -10.52 14.20 -9.51
N PRO A 64 -10.59 15.53 -9.59
CA PRO A 64 -11.60 16.29 -8.85
C PRO A 64 -13.02 15.79 -9.15
N ARG A 65 -13.86 15.69 -8.14
CA ARG A 65 -15.29 15.36 -8.17
C ARG A 65 -15.66 13.95 -8.64
N ILE A 66 -14.84 13.31 -9.47
CA ILE A 66 -15.13 12.00 -10.11
C ILE A 66 -14.16 10.89 -9.71
N GLY A 67 -13.17 11.19 -8.86
CA GLY A 67 -12.20 10.17 -8.42
C GLY A 67 -12.91 9.05 -7.67
N PRO A 68 -12.76 7.77 -8.08
CA PRO A 68 -13.54 6.67 -7.52
C PRO A 68 -13.10 6.31 -6.10
N PHE A 69 -13.99 5.67 -5.37
CA PHE A 69 -13.67 4.93 -4.15
C PHE A 69 -12.76 3.74 -4.50
N THR A 70 -11.77 3.46 -3.65
CA THR A 70 -10.97 2.24 -3.75
C THR A 70 -11.54 1.22 -2.80
N PRO A 71 -12.03 0.06 -3.30
CA PRO A 71 -12.75 -0.93 -2.49
C PRO A 71 -11.93 -1.51 -1.34
N TRP A 72 -12.65 -2.06 -0.36
CA TRP A 72 -12.08 -2.75 0.78
C TRP A 72 -11.22 -3.93 0.38
N ARG A 73 -10.02 -4.00 0.95
CA ARG A 73 -9.08 -5.09 0.68
C ARG A 73 -8.05 -5.24 1.80
N GLN A 74 -7.39 -6.36 1.78
CA GLN A 74 -6.11 -6.60 2.45
C GLN A 74 -5.02 -6.58 1.38
N ASN A 75 -3.92 -5.86 1.56
CA ASN A 75 -2.88 -5.78 0.53
C ASN A 75 -2.29 -7.16 0.20
N TYR A 76 -2.14 -8.02 1.21
CA TYR A 76 -1.60 -9.35 1.00
C TYR A 76 -2.50 -10.26 0.15
N ALA A 77 -3.79 -9.96 0.01
CA ALA A 77 -4.67 -10.66 -0.92
C ALA A 77 -4.14 -10.63 -2.37
N LEU A 78 -3.42 -9.55 -2.72
CA LEU A 78 -2.79 -9.40 -4.03
C LEU A 78 -1.46 -10.14 -4.14
N TRP A 79 -0.79 -10.43 -3.00
CA TRP A 79 0.60 -10.93 -2.98
C TRP A 79 0.73 -12.38 -2.57
N GLN A 80 -0.22 -12.98 -1.85
CA GLN A 80 -0.16 -14.34 -1.32
C GLN A 80 0.08 -15.41 -2.39
N GLN A 81 -0.22 -15.12 -3.66
CA GLN A 81 0.04 -16.02 -4.77
C GLN A 81 1.48 -15.95 -5.30
N VAL A 82 2.23 -14.94 -4.88
CA VAL A 82 3.55 -14.63 -5.44
C VAL A 82 4.64 -14.55 -4.38
N THR A 83 4.32 -14.20 -3.12
CA THR A 83 5.29 -14.07 -2.02
C THR A 83 4.76 -14.61 -0.70
N THR A 84 5.67 -14.99 0.21
CA THR A 84 5.43 -15.45 1.58
C THR A 84 6.65 -15.11 2.45
N PRO A 85 6.52 -14.84 3.77
CA PRO A 85 5.29 -14.74 4.55
C PRO A 85 4.63 -13.35 4.47
N ALA A 86 3.35 -13.27 4.86
CA ALA A 86 2.61 -12.01 4.97
C ALA A 86 3.26 -11.04 5.96
N SER A 87 3.73 -11.57 7.10
CA SER A 87 4.37 -10.79 8.16
C SER A 87 5.68 -10.11 7.76
N GLY A 88 6.28 -10.54 6.65
CA GLY A 88 7.48 -9.92 6.08
C GLY A 88 7.21 -8.69 5.21
N HIS A 89 5.97 -8.17 5.15
CA HIS A 89 5.62 -7.03 4.33
C HIS A 89 5.10 -5.86 5.15
N ALA A 90 5.35 -4.64 4.67
CA ALA A 90 4.82 -3.41 5.22
C ALA A 90 4.47 -2.43 4.10
N SER A 91 3.41 -1.65 4.27
CA SER A 91 3.00 -0.62 3.31
C SER A 91 2.94 0.74 3.97
N LEU A 92 3.53 1.76 3.33
CA LEU A 92 3.40 3.15 3.75
C LEU A 92 2.61 3.92 2.69
N PHE A 93 1.43 4.38 3.09
CA PHE A 93 0.58 5.26 2.28
C PHE A 93 0.92 6.70 2.58
N LEU A 94 1.37 7.46 1.58
CA LEU A 94 1.87 8.82 1.70
C LEU A 94 0.91 9.82 1.06
N ALA A 95 0.65 10.91 1.76
CA ALA A 95 -0.18 12.01 1.31
C ALA A 95 0.67 13.08 0.61
N PHE A 96 0.46 13.31 -0.69
CA PHE A 96 1.06 14.44 -1.42
C PHE A 96 0.19 15.69 -1.40
N ASP A 97 -1.07 15.55 -1.00
CA ASP A 97 -2.03 16.62 -0.76
C ASP A 97 -2.62 16.46 0.64
N TYR A 98 -3.38 17.46 1.12
CA TYR A 98 -4.22 17.25 2.31
C TYR A 98 -5.39 16.35 1.92
N LEU A 99 -5.44 15.15 2.47
CA LEU A 99 -6.43 14.12 2.21
C LEU A 99 -7.49 14.16 3.32
N THR A 100 -8.66 14.65 2.98
CA THR A 100 -9.85 14.58 3.84
C THR A 100 -10.76 13.44 3.37
N LYS A 101 -11.80 13.12 4.14
CA LYS A 101 -12.82 12.15 3.73
C LYS A 101 -13.32 12.44 2.31
N ASP A 102 -13.62 13.69 1.99
CA ASP A 102 -14.09 14.07 0.65
C ASP A 102 -12.98 14.16 -0.40
N ARG A 103 -11.73 14.00 0.00
CA ARG A 103 -10.56 14.11 -0.87
C ARG A 103 -9.62 12.92 -0.71
N GLY A 104 -10.18 11.72 -0.75
CA GLY A 104 -9.41 10.50 -0.89
C GLY A 104 -8.62 10.06 0.33
N ALA A 105 -9.07 10.37 1.54
CA ALA A 105 -8.46 9.86 2.77
C ALA A 105 -8.58 8.33 2.85
N PRO A 106 -7.59 7.63 3.41
CA PRO A 106 -7.69 6.21 3.69
C PRO A 106 -8.69 5.95 4.82
N CYS A 107 -9.36 4.80 4.72
CA CYS A 107 -10.27 4.29 5.73
C CYS A 107 -9.85 2.87 6.07
N LEU A 108 -9.75 2.53 7.35
CA LEU A 108 -9.33 1.19 7.79
C LEU A 108 -10.17 0.69 8.95
N ILE A 109 -10.17 -0.62 9.16
CA ILE A 109 -10.81 -1.26 10.29
C ILE A 109 -9.72 -1.59 11.32
N PRO A 110 -9.71 -0.92 12.50
CA PRO A 110 -8.72 -1.17 13.53
C PRO A 110 -8.74 -2.63 13.99
N GLY A 111 -7.56 -3.25 14.15
CA GLY A 111 -7.44 -4.62 14.61
C GLY A 111 -7.72 -5.71 13.57
N SER A 112 -8.25 -5.39 12.40
CA SER A 112 -8.65 -6.36 11.36
C SER A 112 -7.50 -7.18 10.78
N HIS A 113 -6.24 -6.78 10.99
CA HIS A 113 -5.07 -7.58 10.61
C HIS A 113 -4.97 -8.92 11.36
N ARG A 114 -5.77 -9.13 12.41
CA ARG A 114 -5.85 -10.36 13.21
C ARG A 114 -7.03 -11.25 12.84
N TRP A 115 -7.89 -10.80 11.92
CA TRP A 115 -9.13 -11.53 11.58
C TRP A 115 -8.90 -12.69 10.62
N ARG A 116 -7.88 -12.58 9.78
CA ARG A 116 -7.53 -13.61 8.80
C ARG A 116 -6.03 -13.82 8.78
N GLU A 117 -5.64 -15.08 8.58
CA GLU A 117 -4.24 -15.48 8.55
C GLU A 117 -3.76 -15.72 7.11
N GLU A 118 -2.45 -15.83 6.95
CA GLU A 118 -1.85 -16.27 5.69
C GLU A 118 -2.32 -17.69 5.35
N GLY A 119 -2.70 -17.89 4.09
CA GLY A 119 -3.24 -19.15 3.60
C GLY A 119 -4.76 -19.24 3.65
N GLU A 120 -5.42 -18.32 4.34
CA GLU A 120 -6.88 -18.17 4.29
C GLU A 120 -7.33 -17.33 3.08
N GLU A 121 -8.64 -17.35 2.82
CA GLU A 121 -9.24 -16.41 1.85
C GLU A 121 -9.22 -15.00 2.42
N LEU A 122 -8.38 -14.16 1.83
CA LEU A 122 -8.22 -12.76 2.21
C LEU A 122 -9.25 -11.87 1.51
N LEU A 123 -9.61 -10.77 2.17
CA LEU A 123 -10.62 -9.85 1.67
C LEU A 123 -10.14 -9.06 0.46
N GLN A 124 -10.92 -9.12 -0.61
CA GLN A 124 -10.80 -8.29 -1.79
C GLN A 124 -12.21 -8.02 -2.35
N VAL A 125 -12.81 -6.92 -1.93
CA VAL A 125 -14.15 -6.55 -2.39
C VAL A 125 -14.06 -6.00 -3.80
N PRO A 126 -14.85 -6.52 -4.77
CA PRO A 126 -14.86 -6.01 -6.13
C PRO A 126 -15.49 -4.60 -6.19
N PHE A 127 -15.07 -3.81 -7.17
CA PHE A 127 -15.76 -2.56 -7.48
C PHE A 127 -17.05 -2.87 -8.24
N THR A 128 -18.19 -2.69 -7.59
CA THR A 128 -19.51 -3.07 -8.12
C THR A 128 -20.51 -1.93 -8.19
N ALA A 129 -20.20 -0.78 -7.55
CA ALA A 129 -21.12 0.34 -7.44
C ALA A 129 -20.42 1.67 -7.71
N GLU A 130 -21.10 2.56 -8.45
CA GLU A 130 -20.65 3.93 -8.66
C GLU A 130 -20.88 4.81 -7.41
N ASP A 131 -21.89 4.46 -6.62
CA ASP A 131 -22.19 5.13 -5.35
C ASP A 131 -21.22 4.69 -4.25
N GLU A 132 -20.51 5.66 -3.68
CA GLU A 132 -19.49 5.42 -2.65
C GLU A 132 -20.08 4.83 -1.37
N MET A 133 -21.28 5.24 -0.96
CA MET A 133 -21.93 4.72 0.23
C MET A 133 -22.28 3.25 0.06
N GLN A 134 -22.80 2.87 -1.10
CA GLN A 134 -23.10 1.49 -1.43
C GLN A 134 -21.81 0.65 -1.46
N GLN A 135 -20.75 1.17 -2.08
CA GLN A 135 -19.45 0.50 -2.12
C GLN A 135 -18.79 0.39 -0.74
N MET A 136 -18.94 1.41 0.11
CA MET A 136 -18.50 1.35 1.52
C MET A 136 -19.24 0.24 2.28
N ASN A 137 -20.56 0.14 2.08
CA ASN A 137 -21.39 -0.84 2.78
C ASN A 137 -21.24 -2.25 2.23
N SER A 138 -20.74 -2.44 1.02
CA SER A 138 -20.57 -3.79 0.44
C SER A 138 -19.62 -4.70 1.23
N ILE A 139 -18.82 -4.16 2.14
CA ILE A 139 -17.97 -4.96 3.02
C ILE A 139 -18.77 -5.98 3.82
N TRP A 140 -19.99 -5.64 4.28
CA TRP A 140 -20.82 -6.51 5.10
C TRP A 140 -21.13 -7.86 4.44
N GLU A 141 -21.18 -7.89 3.11
CA GLU A 141 -21.46 -9.10 2.32
C GLU A 141 -20.25 -10.05 2.21
N HIS A 142 -19.05 -9.56 2.61
CA HIS A 142 -17.77 -10.27 2.43
C HIS A 142 -17.12 -10.64 3.77
N LEU A 143 -17.74 -10.27 4.89
CA LEU A 143 -17.26 -10.59 6.23
C LEU A 143 -17.86 -11.92 6.73
N ARG A 144 -17.07 -12.64 7.53
CA ARG A 144 -17.54 -13.80 8.32
C ARG A 144 -18.40 -13.32 9.49
N GLU A 145 -19.19 -14.20 10.09
CA GLU A 145 -20.08 -13.82 11.21
C GLU A 145 -19.31 -13.20 12.38
N GLU A 146 -18.19 -13.80 12.78
CA GLU A 146 -17.33 -13.27 13.83
C GLU A 146 -16.67 -11.92 13.47
N GLU A 147 -16.38 -11.70 12.21
CA GLU A 147 -15.82 -10.41 11.72
C GLU A 147 -16.89 -9.31 11.72
N VAL A 148 -18.16 -9.67 11.49
CA VAL A 148 -19.30 -8.75 11.59
C VAL A 148 -19.49 -8.27 13.02
N GLU A 149 -19.40 -9.19 14.01
CA GLU A 149 -19.47 -8.82 15.43
C GLU A 149 -18.29 -7.92 15.81
N ALA A 150 -17.08 -8.29 15.42
CA ALA A 150 -15.88 -7.49 15.67
C ALA A 150 -15.93 -6.09 15.03
N LEU A 151 -16.57 -5.96 13.86
CA LEU A 151 -16.76 -4.67 13.18
C LEU A 151 -17.72 -3.74 13.93
N GLN A 152 -18.71 -4.28 14.66
CA GLN A 152 -19.61 -3.49 15.49
C GLN A 152 -18.86 -2.83 16.66
N ASP A 153 -17.91 -3.57 17.24
CA ASP A 153 -17.07 -3.08 18.36
C ASP A 153 -15.95 -2.14 17.89
N SER A 154 -15.48 -2.33 16.66
CA SER A 154 -14.37 -1.57 16.06
C SER A 154 -14.74 -1.06 14.65
N PRO A 155 -15.58 -0.03 14.56
CA PRO A 155 -16.06 0.48 13.28
C PRO A 155 -14.92 1.07 12.43
N PRO A 156 -15.12 1.19 11.09
CA PRO A 156 -14.14 1.78 10.20
C PRO A 156 -13.79 3.21 10.60
N VAL A 157 -12.50 3.52 10.56
CA VAL A 157 -11.95 4.84 10.89
C VAL A 157 -11.37 5.46 9.64
N THR A 158 -11.84 6.66 9.29
CA THR A 158 -11.22 7.49 8.25
C THR A 158 -10.07 8.28 8.86
N LEU A 159 -8.89 8.17 8.27
CA LEU A 159 -7.69 8.89 8.70
C LEU A 159 -7.41 10.02 7.71
N GLU A 160 -7.67 11.26 8.13
CA GLU A 160 -7.28 12.43 7.36
C GLU A 160 -5.78 12.66 7.51
N LEU A 161 -5.09 12.85 6.39
CA LEU A 161 -3.65 13.01 6.34
C LEU A 161 -3.28 14.37 5.75
N ARG A 162 -2.42 15.09 6.43
CA ARG A 162 -1.82 16.31 5.90
C ARG A 162 -0.77 15.96 4.84
N ARG A 163 -0.45 16.91 4.00
CA ARG A 163 0.64 16.75 3.03
C ARG A 163 1.95 16.43 3.76
N GLY A 164 2.61 15.34 3.35
CA GLY A 164 3.86 14.85 3.91
C GLY A 164 3.68 13.82 5.04
N GLU A 165 2.46 13.63 5.53
CA GLU A 165 2.18 12.55 6.48
C GLU A 165 2.09 11.20 5.77
N ALA A 166 2.45 10.15 6.48
CA ALA A 166 2.40 8.77 6.03
C ALA A 166 1.62 7.89 7.02
N LEU A 167 0.91 6.91 6.50
CA LEU A 167 0.22 5.88 7.25
C LEU A 167 0.88 4.53 7.01
N LEU A 168 1.41 3.91 8.06
CA LEU A 168 1.93 2.55 8.01
C LEU A 168 0.77 1.56 8.14
N ILE A 169 0.66 0.65 7.19
CA ILE A 169 -0.44 -0.31 7.07
C ILE A 169 0.14 -1.72 7.08
N HIS A 170 -0.32 -2.54 8.03
CA HIS A 170 -0.03 -3.97 8.04
C HIS A 170 -0.67 -4.66 6.80
N PRO A 171 -0.02 -5.61 6.14
CA PRO A 171 -0.50 -6.22 4.88
C PRO A 171 -1.86 -6.90 5.00
N LEU A 172 -2.22 -7.37 6.20
CA LEU A 172 -3.51 -8.00 6.49
C LEU A 172 -4.56 -7.00 7.05
N THR A 173 -4.26 -5.71 7.18
CA THR A 173 -5.27 -4.73 7.60
C THR A 173 -6.29 -4.50 6.49
N ILE A 174 -7.57 -4.65 6.82
CA ILE A 174 -8.68 -4.33 5.92
C ILE A 174 -8.79 -2.81 5.83
N HIS A 175 -8.66 -2.30 4.61
CA HIS A 175 -8.68 -0.88 4.34
C HIS A 175 -9.29 -0.56 2.97
N ALA A 176 -9.72 0.67 2.83
CA ALA A 176 -10.25 1.28 1.61
C ALA A 176 -9.72 2.71 1.46
N VAL A 177 -9.94 3.36 0.33
CA VAL A 177 -9.59 4.77 0.15
C VAL A 177 -10.78 5.50 -0.44
N HIS A 178 -11.24 6.54 0.26
CA HIS A 178 -12.38 7.36 -0.18
C HIS A 178 -12.21 7.91 -1.60
N GLY A 179 -13.32 8.16 -2.25
CA GLY A 179 -13.36 8.87 -3.52
C GLY A 179 -12.94 10.33 -3.38
N ASN A 180 -12.65 10.98 -4.48
CA ASN A 180 -12.40 12.41 -4.51
C ASN A 180 -13.64 13.16 -4.99
N ARG A 181 -14.36 13.76 -4.06
CA ARG A 181 -15.55 14.61 -4.31
C ARG A 181 -15.19 16.10 -4.24
N SER A 182 -13.96 16.42 -3.84
CA SER A 182 -13.47 17.79 -3.74
C SER A 182 -13.23 18.43 -5.12
N ALA A 183 -13.07 19.75 -5.13
CA ALA A 183 -12.75 20.49 -6.36
C ALA A 183 -11.25 20.39 -6.77
N LEU A 184 -10.41 19.78 -5.95
CA LEU A 184 -8.96 19.68 -6.18
C LEU A 184 -8.56 18.23 -6.46
N PRO A 185 -7.48 17.97 -7.21
CA PRO A 185 -6.97 16.62 -7.36
C PRO A 185 -6.49 16.05 -6.03
N CYS A 186 -6.60 14.75 -5.86
CA CYS A 186 -6.05 14.01 -4.74
C CYS A 186 -4.86 13.19 -5.24
N ARG A 187 -3.67 13.42 -4.68
CA ARG A 187 -2.44 12.72 -5.04
C ARG A 187 -1.86 12.04 -3.81
N SER A 188 -1.47 10.78 -3.99
CA SER A 188 -0.85 9.96 -2.96
C SER A 188 0.15 8.99 -3.60
N ALA A 189 0.98 8.39 -2.79
CA ALA A 189 1.78 7.23 -3.17
C ALA A 189 1.64 6.15 -2.11
N THR A 190 1.87 4.91 -2.50
CA THR A 190 2.08 3.81 -1.55
C THR A 190 3.43 3.19 -1.85
N VAL A 191 4.27 3.07 -0.83
CA VAL A 191 5.54 2.34 -0.93
C VAL A 191 5.39 1.05 -0.15
N HIS A 192 5.65 -0.05 -0.82
CA HIS A 192 5.60 -1.37 -0.24
C HIS A 192 7.02 -1.87 0.00
N TYR A 193 7.28 -2.29 1.23
CA TYR A 193 8.54 -2.85 1.65
C TYR A 193 8.39 -4.30 2.06
N CYS A 194 9.47 -5.04 1.99
CA CYS A 194 9.54 -6.38 2.57
C CYS A 194 10.88 -6.59 3.28
N ASP A 195 10.90 -7.47 4.25
CA ASP A 195 12.15 -7.88 4.89
C ASP A 195 12.88 -8.98 4.08
N THR A 196 14.04 -9.37 4.56
CA THR A 196 14.87 -10.40 3.90
C THR A 196 14.37 -11.83 4.10
N SER A 197 13.31 -12.05 4.90
CA SER A 197 12.68 -13.35 5.06
C SER A 197 11.73 -13.70 3.90
N VAL A 198 11.24 -12.68 3.18
CA VAL A 198 10.26 -12.87 2.10
C VAL A 198 10.86 -13.64 0.93
N ARG A 199 10.10 -14.61 0.46
CA ARG A 199 10.45 -15.56 -0.61
C ARG A 199 9.36 -15.57 -1.67
N ALA A 200 9.72 -16.04 -2.87
CA ALA A 200 8.74 -16.36 -3.89
C ALA A 200 7.85 -17.54 -3.43
N ALA A 201 6.55 -17.38 -3.48
CA ALA A 201 5.59 -18.40 -3.03
C ALA A 201 5.44 -19.55 -4.01
N ARG A 202 5.82 -19.35 -5.27
CA ARG A 202 5.80 -20.39 -6.33
C ARG A 202 6.78 -20.09 -7.43
N SER A 203 7.21 -21.12 -8.13
CA SER A 203 8.06 -20.98 -9.32
C SER A 203 7.31 -20.26 -10.45
N GLY A 204 8.03 -19.35 -11.14
CA GLY A 204 7.47 -18.58 -12.26
C GLY A 204 6.42 -17.54 -11.86
N ALA A 205 6.35 -17.16 -10.58
CA ALA A 205 5.48 -16.06 -10.15
C ALA A 205 5.88 -14.76 -10.84
N VAL A 206 4.89 -14.06 -11.40
CA VAL A 206 5.06 -12.71 -11.96
C VAL A 206 4.97 -11.72 -10.81
N LEU A 207 6.11 -11.12 -10.47
CA LEU A 207 6.21 -10.13 -9.41
C LEU A 207 5.93 -8.71 -9.95
N PRO A 208 5.41 -7.79 -9.13
CA PRO A 208 5.17 -6.42 -9.56
C PRO A 208 6.44 -5.78 -10.14
N ASN A 209 6.30 -5.21 -11.36
CA ASN A 209 7.37 -4.48 -12.05
C ASN A 209 8.70 -5.23 -12.24
N CYS A 210 8.66 -6.56 -12.22
CA CYS A 210 9.82 -7.42 -12.34
C CYS A 210 9.63 -8.42 -13.48
N THR A 211 10.63 -8.51 -14.37
CA THR A 211 10.68 -9.51 -15.45
C THR A 211 11.49 -10.75 -15.07
N GLN A 212 12.20 -10.71 -13.93
CA GLN A 212 12.93 -11.83 -13.40
C GLN A 212 11.95 -12.90 -12.91
N LEU A 213 12.22 -14.15 -13.24
CA LEU A 213 11.48 -15.30 -12.72
C LEU A 213 12.23 -15.88 -11.53
N PHE A 214 11.51 -16.20 -10.49
CA PHE A 214 12.03 -16.81 -9.27
C PHE A 214 11.54 -18.25 -9.14
N HIS A 215 12.33 -19.08 -8.49
CA HIS A 215 11.89 -20.40 -8.04
C HIS A 215 11.16 -20.29 -6.69
N GLU A 216 10.28 -21.24 -6.44
CA GLU A 216 9.60 -21.34 -5.13
C GLU A 216 10.64 -21.39 -4.00
N GLY A 217 10.41 -20.60 -2.95
CA GLY A 217 11.32 -20.45 -1.81
C GLY A 217 12.55 -19.57 -2.06
N GLU A 218 12.75 -19.07 -3.29
CA GLU A 218 13.88 -18.19 -3.60
C GLU A 218 13.72 -16.80 -2.98
N VAL A 219 14.83 -16.26 -2.47
CA VAL A 219 14.88 -14.90 -1.91
C VAL A 219 14.71 -13.89 -3.02
N LEU A 220 13.89 -12.86 -2.78
CA LEU A 220 13.77 -11.75 -3.72
C LEU A 220 15.03 -10.89 -3.68
N THR A 221 15.76 -10.86 -4.78
CA THR A 221 17.06 -10.16 -4.90
C THR A 221 17.16 -9.43 -6.24
N GLY A 222 18.25 -8.66 -6.39
CA GLY A 222 18.55 -7.95 -7.63
C GLY A 222 18.07 -6.50 -7.64
N THR A 223 18.23 -5.85 -8.78
CA THR A 223 17.99 -4.41 -8.94
C THR A 223 16.51 -4.02 -8.83
N HIS A 224 15.60 -4.99 -8.88
CA HIS A 224 14.17 -4.75 -8.70
C HIS A 224 13.77 -4.68 -7.22
N PHE A 225 14.55 -5.34 -6.34
CA PHE A 225 14.30 -5.44 -4.91
C PHE A 225 15.54 -5.02 -4.11
N PRO A 226 16.00 -3.77 -4.25
CA PRO A 226 17.19 -3.29 -3.54
C PRO A 226 16.95 -3.32 -2.03
N ILE A 227 18.01 -3.63 -1.26
CA ILE A 227 18.02 -3.32 0.17
C ILE A 227 18.08 -1.79 0.28
N VAL A 228 17.10 -1.20 0.95
CA VAL A 228 16.99 0.25 1.13
C VAL A 228 17.34 0.68 2.56
N PHE A 229 17.39 -0.28 3.47
CA PHE A 229 17.82 -0.07 4.86
C PHE A 229 18.28 -1.40 5.47
N ASP A 230 19.39 -1.33 6.20
CA ASP A 230 19.94 -2.46 6.97
C ASP A 230 20.42 -1.95 8.31
N PRO A 231 19.76 -2.32 9.43
CA PRO A 231 20.14 -1.85 10.76
C PRO A 231 21.53 -2.33 11.23
N GLU A 232 22.05 -3.42 10.64
CA GLU A 232 23.40 -3.93 10.99
C GLU A 232 24.51 -3.11 10.32
N VAL A 233 24.21 -2.39 9.23
CA VAL A 233 25.18 -1.60 8.47
C VAL A 233 25.22 -0.14 8.93
N VAL A 234 24.14 0.34 9.54
CA VAL A 234 24.00 1.75 9.96
C VAL A 234 24.34 1.88 11.45
N GLU A 235 25.59 2.24 11.74
CA GLU A 235 26.12 2.29 13.11
C GLU A 235 25.54 3.40 14.01
N ASP A 236 24.85 4.42 13.51
CA ASP A 236 24.31 5.53 14.32
C ASP A 236 23.10 6.21 13.67
N LEU A 237 21.95 5.53 13.58
CA LEU A 237 20.71 6.26 13.35
C LEU A 237 20.12 6.73 14.69
N PRO A 238 19.83 8.03 14.86
CA PRO A 238 19.08 8.48 16.02
C PRO A 238 17.72 7.77 16.01
N LEU A 239 17.42 7.05 17.07
CA LEU A 239 16.08 6.52 17.32
C LEU A 239 15.13 7.72 17.25
N LEU A 240 14.11 7.63 16.39
CA LEU A 240 13.01 8.59 16.43
C LEU A 240 12.35 8.44 17.80
N THR A 241 12.70 9.33 18.71
CA THR A 241 12.05 9.38 20.01
C THR A 241 10.67 10.00 19.83
N SER A 242 9.70 9.55 20.64
CA SER A 242 8.31 9.99 20.59
C SER A 242 8.11 11.52 20.76
N ASP A 243 9.17 12.25 21.12
CA ASP A 243 9.15 13.69 21.35
C ASP A 243 9.49 14.52 20.10
N GLU A 244 9.93 13.90 19.00
CA GLU A 244 10.22 14.59 17.73
C GLU A 244 9.14 14.35 16.66
N ALA A 245 8.06 13.66 17.01
CA ALA A 245 6.92 13.38 16.15
C ALA A 245 5.77 14.39 16.40
N LEU A 246 6.05 15.69 16.31
CA LEU A 246 5.06 16.78 16.34
C LEU A 246 5.15 17.63 15.08
#